data_38c01f8950f3c59fe96cfbed83afe281
#
_entry.id   38c01f8950f3c59fe96cfbed83afe281
#
_cell.length_a   1.000
_cell.length_b   1.000
_cell.length_c   1.000
_cell.angle_alpha   90.00
_cell.angle_beta   90.00
_cell.angle_gamma   90.00
#
_symmetry.space_group_name_H-M   'P 1'
#
loop_
_entity.id
_entity.type
_entity.pdbx_description
1 polymer ?
#
loop_
_entity_poly.entity_id
_entity_poly.type
_entity_poly.pdbx_seq_one_letter_code
_entity_poly.pdbx_strand_id
1 'polypeptide(L)'
;MKGPAAAQGEQNRVEASAANPYCYRFRVALHDIDAAGILFYGHLFRHAHDAYEAFMAGIGFPLAKIIRAGEPLLPLVHAEADYLLPLRHGEAIQVELGVLRLGDAAFTLGYRFRDDQGQLRARARTVHVRLSPDRDGSAPLPPALVAALQAWRWEDGSP
;
A
#
# COMPACT_ATOMS: atom_id res chain seq x y z
N MET A 1 5.56 25.21 -30.52
CA MET A 1 6.49 24.52 -29.60
C MET A 1 5.75 23.36 -28.95
N LYS A 2 6.12 22.13 -29.31
CA LYS A 2 5.57 20.91 -28.68
C LYS A 2 6.46 20.58 -27.49
N GLY A 3 5.90 20.66 -26.29
CA GLY A 3 6.55 20.16 -25.08
C GLY A 3 6.60 18.63 -25.09
N PRO A 4 7.60 17.99 -24.49
CA PRO A 4 7.69 16.54 -24.44
C PRO A 4 6.62 15.98 -23.50
N ALA A 5 5.75 15.13 -24.05
CA ALA A 5 4.85 14.31 -23.27
C ALA A 5 5.67 13.31 -22.48
N ALA A 6 5.45 13.28 -21.18
CA ALA A 6 6.14 12.45 -20.23
C ALA A 6 5.94 10.96 -20.54
N ALA A 7 7.06 10.27 -20.75
CA ALA A 7 7.14 8.83 -20.67
C ALA A 7 7.01 8.40 -19.19
N GLN A 8 5.80 8.07 -18.77
CA GLN A 8 5.50 7.43 -17.49
C GLN A 8 4.59 6.23 -17.77
N GLY A 9 5.12 5.19 -18.33
CA GLY A 9 4.34 4.04 -18.75
C GLY A 9 5.08 2.71 -18.77
N GLU A 10 6.27 2.63 -18.18
CA GLU A 10 7.02 1.38 -18.10
C GLU A 10 7.52 1.16 -16.68
N GLN A 11 6.62 0.79 -15.78
CA GLN A 11 7.03 0.43 -14.45
C GLN A 11 6.34 -0.82 -13.94
N ASN A 12 7.17 -1.82 -13.77
CA ASN A 12 7.04 -2.93 -12.84
C ASN A 12 5.85 -3.88 -13.04
N ARG A 13 5.94 -4.77 -14.02
CA ARG A 13 5.51 -6.14 -13.76
C ARG A 13 6.53 -6.78 -12.83
N VAL A 14 6.35 -6.58 -11.54
CA VAL A 14 7.03 -7.39 -10.54
C VAL A 14 6.30 -8.73 -10.52
N GLU A 15 6.95 -9.78 -11.00
CA GLU A 15 6.43 -11.13 -10.89
C GLU A 15 6.27 -11.46 -9.41
N ALA A 16 5.08 -11.90 -9.03
CA ALA A 16 4.77 -12.33 -7.68
C ALA A 16 5.64 -13.52 -7.32
N SER A 17 6.49 -13.34 -6.32
CA SER A 17 7.19 -14.42 -5.65
C SER A 17 6.85 -14.32 -4.18
N ALA A 18 6.49 -15.45 -3.54
CA ALA A 18 6.15 -15.52 -2.11
C ALA A 18 7.27 -14.98 -1.17
N ALA A 19 8.44 -14.69 -1.72
CA ALA A 19 9.59 -14.16 -1.00
C ALA A 19 9.82 -12.66 -1.20
N ASN A 20 9.15 -12.00 -2.17
CA ASN A 20 9.40 -10.59 -2.50
C ASN A 20 8.16 -9.73 -2.27
N PRO A 21 8.26 -8.66 -1.47
CA PRO A 21 7.18 -7.70 -1.30
C PRO A 21 6.95 -6.91 -2.60
N TYR A 22 5.74 -6.38 -2.75
CA TYR A 22 5.46 -5.35 -3.75
C TYR A 22 6.21 -4.08 -3.37
N CYS A 23 6.88 -3.42 -4.31
CA CYS A 23 7.67 -2.23 -4.07
C CYS A 23 7.03 -1.00 -4.72
N TYR A 24 6.80 0.02 -3.90
CA TYR A 24 6.36 1.35 -4.32
C TYR A 24 7.43 2.37 -3.90
N ARG A 25 7.61 3.45 -4.65
CA ARG A 25 8.62 4.48 -4.36
C ARG A 25 8.02 5.87 -4.40
N PHE A 26 8.44 6.70 -3.46
CA PHE A 26 8.11 8.11 -3.44
C PHE A 26 9.29 8.93 -2.94
N ARG A 27 9.20 10.24 -3.10
CA ARG A 27 10.14 11.21 -2.51
C ARG A 27 9.37 12.06 -1.52
N VAL A 28 9.93 12.25 -0.32
CA VAL A 28 9.33 13.12 0.70
C VAL A 28 9.29 14.55 0.16
N ALA A 29 8.08 15.05 -0.10
CA ALA A 29 7.86 16.37 -0.66
C ALA A 29 7.73 17.44 0.44
N LEU A 30 7.81 18.72 0.06
CA LEU A 30 7.67 19.84 1.01
C LEU A 30 6.32 19.82 1.74
N HIS A 31 5.25 19.45 1.06
CA HIS A 31 3.90 19.37 1.66
C HIS A 31 3.72 18.15 2.57
N ASP A 32 4.68 17.22 2.61
CA ASP A 32 4.64 16.07 3.50
C ASP A 32 5.20 16.36 4.90
N ILE A 33 6.01 17.41 5.03
CA ILE A 33 6.75 17.70 6.26
C ILE A 33 6.00 18.66 7.18
N ASP A 34 6.32 18.57 8.47
CA ASP A 34 5.87 19.48 9.50
C ASP A 34 6.92 20.60 9.80
N ALA A 35 6.66 21.42 10.82
CA ALA A 35 7.56 22.49 11.22
C ALA A 35 8.94 22.00 11.71
N ALA A 36 9.08 20.71 12.06
CA ALA A 36 10.36 20.09 12.45
C ALA A 36 11.19 19.64 11.23
N GLY A 37 10.66 19.80 10.00
CA GLY A 37 11.32 19.39 8.76
C GLY A 37 11.31 17.88 8.50
N ILE A 38 10.45 17.15 9.20
CA ILE A 38 10.25 15.71 9.05
C ILE A 38 8.84 15.39 8.62
N LEU A 39 8.65 14.20 8.05
CA LEU A 39 7.33 13.73 7.62
C LEU A 39 6.32 13.85 8.76
N PHE A 40 5.23 14.59 8.51
CA PHE A 40 4.10 14.64 9.43
C PHE A 40 3.51 13.25 9.59
N TYR A 41 3.27 12.82 10.84
CA TYR A 41 2.89 11.43 11.13
C TYR A 41 1.69 10.92 10.32
N GLY A 42 0.68 11.76 10.11
CA GLY A 42 -0.50 11.38 9.32
C GLY A 42 -0.21 11.14 7.84
N HIS A 43 0.82 11.77 7.29
CA HIS A 43 1.20 11.59 5.89
C HIS A 43 1.83 10.24 5.60
N LEU A 44 2.33 9.51 6.61
CA LEU A 44 2.78 8.13 6.43
C LEU A 44 1.65 7.26 5.89
N PHE A 45 0.43 7.41 6.43
CA PHE A 45 -0.72 6.65 5.95
C PHE A 45 -1.17 7.06 4.55
N ARG A 46 -0.97 8.32 4.15
CA ARG A 46 -1.21 8.75 2.77
C ARG A 46 -0.29 7.99 1.82
N HIS A 47 1.00 7.92 2.11
CA HIS A 47 1.96 7.17 1.30
C HIS A 47 1.73 5.65 1.35
N ALA A 48 1.30 5.11 2.50
CA ALA A 48 0.85 3.71 2.58
C ALA A 48 -0.37 3.47 1.67
N HIS A 49 -1.30 4.43 1.62
CA HIS A 49 -2.48 4.34 0.75
C HIS A 49 -2.11 4.44 -0.73
N ASP A 50 -1.19 5.33 -1.12
CA ASP A 50 -0.68 5.41 -2.49
C ASP A 50 -0.04 4.06 -2.92
N ALA A 51 0.73 3.44 -2.02
CA ALA A 51 1.31 2.11 -2.24
C ALA A 51 0.23 1.03 -2.36
N TYR A 52 -0.81 1.08 -1.53
CA TYR A 52 -1.97 0.20 -1.60
C TYR A 52 -2.71 0.32 -2.93
N GLU A 53 -2.97 1.54 -3.39
CA GLU A 53 -3.64 1.79 -4.67
C GLU A 53 -2.83 1.22 -5.84
N ALA A 54 -1.52 1.47 -5.85
CA ALA A 54 -0.61 0.92 -6.85
C ALA A 54 -0.56 -0.62 -6.81
N PHE A 55 -0.52 -1.20 -5.61
CA PHE A 55 -0.57 -2.65 -5.41
C PHE A 55 -1.86 -3.26 -5.96
N MET A 56 -3.02 -2.71 -5.58
CA MET A 56 -4.32 -3.20 -6.06
C MET A 56 -4.43 -3.13 -7.59
N ALA A 57 -3.93 -2.05 -8.21
CA ALA A 57 -3.86 -1.97 -9.66
C ALA A 57 -2.93 -3.06 -10.25
N GLY A 58 -1.77 -3.28 -9.63
CA GLY A 58 -0.79 -4.27 -10.04
C GLY A 58 -1.29 -5.71 -9.99
N ILE A 59 -2.17 -6.04 -9.04
CA ILE A 59 -2.79 -7.37 -8.90
C ILE A 59 -4.11 -7.53 -9.69
N GLY A 60 -4.48 -6.53 -10.50
CA GLY A 60 -5.65 -6.59 -11.38
C GLY A 60 -6.96 -6.05 -10.77
N PHE A 61 -6.88 -5.39 -9.63
CA PHE A 61 -8.03 -4.80 -8.92
C PHE A 61 -7.89 -3.28 -8.76
N PRO A 62 -7.75 -2.49 -9.84
CA PRO A 62 -7.59 -1.04 -9.74
C PRO A 62 -8.77 -0.39 -9.04
N LEU A 63 -8.52 0.42 -8.01
CA LEU A 63 -9.55 1.03 -7.16
C LEU A 63 -10.53 1.87 -7.95
N ALA A 64 -10.09 2.57 -8.99
CA ALA A 64 -10.96 3.35 -9.87
C ALA A 64 -12.04 2.48 -10.55
N LYS A 65 -11.71 1.22 -10.89
CA LYS A 65 -12.66 0.26 -11.45
C LYS A 65 -13.63 -0.25 -10.39
N ILE A 66 -13.12 -0.58 -9.19
CA ILE A 66 -13.92 -1.01 -8.04
C ILE A 66 -14.92 0.08 -7.65
N ILE A 67 -14.47 1.33 -7.51
CA ILE A 67 -15.33 2.47 -7.16
C ILE A 67 -16.44 2.66 -8.19
N ARG A 68 -16.11 2.55 -9.48
CA ARG A 68 -17.08 2.70 -10.56
C ARG A 68 -18.10 1.57 -10.62
N ALA A 69 -17.68 0.35 -10.30
CA ALA A 69 -18.55 -0.81 -10.21
C ALA A 69 -19.40 -0.85 -8.93
N GLY A 70 -18.94 -0.17 -7.87
CA GLY A 70 -19.57 -0.18 -6.55
C GLY A 70 -19.30 -1.46 -5.74
N GLU A 71 -18.49 -2.39 -6.28
CA GLU A 71 -18.16 -3.70 -5.67
C GLU A 71 -16.76 -4.18 -6.11
N PRO A 72 -16.01 -4.89 -5.21
CA PRO A 72 -16.27 -5.08 -3.79
C PRO A 72 -15.95 -3.81 -2.97
N LEU A 73 -16.74 -3.49 -1.96
CA LEU A 73 -16.44 -2.42 -1.02
C LEU A 73 -15.42 -2.94 0.02
N LEU A 74 -14.26 -2.30 0.09
CA LEU A 74 -13.14 -2.72 0.93
C LEU A 74 -12.68 -1.59 1.89
N PRO A 75 -13.55 -1.12 2.80
CA PRO A 75 -13.16 -0.06 3.72
C PRO A 75 -12.00 -0.48 4.62
N LEU A 76 -11.22 0.53 5.01
CA LEU A 76 -10.22 0.43 6.04
C LEU A 76 -10.91 0.41 7.41
N VAL A 77 -10.62 -0.59 8.24
CA VAL A 77 -11.19 -0.71 9.59
C VAL A 77 -10.13 -0.58 10.69
N HIS A 78 -8.86 -0.69 10.36
CA HIS A 78 -7.76 -0.50 11.29
C HIS A 78 -6.52 -0.01 10.56
N ALA A 79 -5.78 0.90 11.20
CA ALA A 79 -4.46 1.34 10.76
C ALA A 79 -3.58 1.61 11.98
N GLU A 80 -2.34 1.16 11.92
CA GLU A 80 -1.32 1.40 12.94
C GLU A 80 0.03 1.64 12.30
N ALA A 81 0.92 2.37 12.96
CA ALA A 81 2.27 2.62 12.48
C ALA A 81 3.27 2.79 13.63
N ASP A 82 4.51 2.35 13.37
CA ASP A 82 5.69 2.60 14.20
C ASP A 82 6.63 3.53 13.44
N TYR A 83 7.03 4.61 14.09
CA TYR A 83 7.97 5.61 13.57
C TYR A 83 9.34 5.37 14.20
N LEU A 84 10.25 4.75 13.45
CA LEU A 84 11.54 4.31 13.99
C LEU A 84 12.61 5.39 13.83
N LEU A 85 12.63 6.05 12.67
CA LEU A 85 13.56 7.12 12.32
C LEU A 85 12.82 8.18 11.50
N PRO A 86 13.21 9.46 11.62
CA PRO A 86 12.56 10.53 10.85
C PRO A 86 12.80 10.38 9.35
N LEU A 87 11.75 10.64 8.56
CA LEU A 87 11.83 10.81 7.11
C LEU A 87 11.90 12.31 6.82
N ARG A 88 12.92 12.73 6.07
CA ARG A 88 13.20 14.15 5.83
C ARG A 88 12.86 14.57 4.41
N HIS A 89 12.57 15.85 4.22
CA HIS A 89 12.35 16.42 2.91
C HIS A 89 13.45 16.01 1.91
N GLY A 90 13.04 15.60 0.72
CA GLY A 90 13.93 15.23 -0.38
C GLY A 90 14.42 13.77 -0.35
N GLU A 91 14.25 13.04 0.74
CA GLU A 91 14.65 11.63 0.81
C GLU A 91 13.80 10.75 -0.12
N ALA A 92 14.45 9.83 -0.82
CA ALA A 92 13.79 8.80 -1.60
C ALA A 92 13.45 7.62 -0.69
N ILE A 93 12.18 7.21 -0.70
CA ILE A 93 11.67 6.14 0.16
C ILE A 93 11.09 5.03 -0.70
N GLN A 94 11.44 3.80 -0.37
CA GLN A 94 10.83 2.60 -0.89
C GLN A 94 9.86 2.04 0.14
N VAL A 95 8.62 1.81 -0.28
CA VAL A 95 7.61 1.11 0.51
C VAL A 95 7.55 -0.33 0.02
N GLU A 96 7.89 -1.26 0.89
CA GLU A 96 7.68 -2.69 0.70
C GLU A 96 6.30 -3.03 1.26
N LEU A 97 5.45 -3.66 0.45
CA LEU A 97 4.08 -4.02 0.81
C LEU A 97 3.83 -5.50 0.56
N GLY A 98 3.14 -6.14 1.49
CA GLY A 98 2.72 -7.53 1.35
C GLY A 98 1.51 -7.88 2.21
N VAL A 99 0.95 -9.06 1.96
CA VAL A 99 -0.23 -9.56 2.67
C VAL A 99 0.22 -10.36 3.89
N LEU A 100 0.04 -9.80 5.09
CA LEU A 100 0.37 -10.45 6.36
C LEU A 100 -0.66 -11.49 6.76
N ARG A 101 -1.94 -11.18 6.53
CA ARG A 101 -3.06 -12.05 6.89
C ARG A 101 -4.14 -12.01 5.82
N LEU A 102 -4.69 -13.16 5.51
CA LEU A 102 -5.80 -13.30 4.59
C LEU A 102 -6.87 -14.17 5.27
N GLY A 103 -8.01 -13.58 5.57
CA GLY A 103 -9.17 -14.22 6.16
C GLY A 103 -10.30 -14.39 5.13
N ASP A 104 -11.45 -14.84 5.62
CA ASP A 104 -12.62 -15.03 4.76
C ASP A 104 -13.19 -13.70 4.23
N ALA A 105 -13.36 -12.72 5.11
CA ALA A 105 -13.96 -11.41 4.76
C ALA A 105 -12.98 -10.23 4.86
N ALA A 106 -11.73 -10.46 5.23
CA ALA A 106 -10.76 -9.41 5.53
C ALA A 106 -9.34 -9.80 5.12
N PHE A 107 -8.51 -8.79 4.86
CA PHE A 107 -7.08 -8.98 4.68
C PHE A 107 -6.29 -7.88 5.41
N THR A 108 -5.09 -8.24 5.85
CA THR A 108 -4.15 -7.34 6.51
C THR A 108 -2.94 -7.13 5.61
N LEU A 109 -2.61 -5.87 5.35
CA LEU A 109 -1.40 -5.49 4.65
C LEU A 109 -0.35 -4.97 5.63
N GLY A 110 0.89 -5.34 5.40
CA GLY A 110 2.06 -4.78 6.07
C GLY A 110 2.85 -3.89 5.14
N TYR A 111 3.46 -2.85 5.72
CA TYR A 111 4.28 -1.88 5.01
C TYR A 111 5.60 -1.67 5.75
N ARG A 112 6.71 -1.63 5.02
CA ARG A 112 8.02 -1.20 5.52
C ARG A 112 8.51 -0.04 4.66
N PHE A 113 8.83 1.05 5.31
CA PHE A 113 9.36 2.27 4.68
C PHE A 113 10.87 2.27 4.86
N ARG A 114 11.61 2.14 3.75
CA ARG A 114 13.07 2.12 3.75
C ARG A 114 13.62 3.29 2.96
N ASP A 115 14.74 3.84 3.42
CA ASP A 115 15.50 4.81 2.65
C ASP A 115 16.30 4.14 1.50
N ASP A 116 17.03 4.95 0.74
CA ASP A 116 17.87 4.51 -0.38
C ASP A 116 19.07 3.65 0.04
N GLN A 117 19.41 3.64 1.35
CA GLN A 117 20.44 2.78 1.95
C GLN A 117 19.83 1.47 2.50
N GLY A 118 18.52 1.28 2.35
CA GLY A 118 17.81 0.10 2.84
C GLY A 118 17.48 0.15 4.34
N GLN A 119 17.76 1.28 5.03
CA GLN A 119 17.46 1.42 6.45
C GLN A 119 15.96 1.54 6.69
N LEU A 120 15.43 0.75 7.61
CA LEU A 120 14.03 0.79 8.00
C LEU A 120 13.74 2.07 8.79
N ARG A 121 12.84 2.90 8.28
CA ARG A 121 12.45 4.18 8.85
C ARG A 121 11.11 4.14 9.57
N ALA A 122 10.16 3.38 9.04
CA ALA A 122 8.83 3.21 9.64
C ALA A 122 8.22 1.88 9.20
N ARG A 123 7.24 1.42 9.96
CA ARG A 123 6.36 0.30 9.62
C ARG A 123 4.91 0.75 9.74
N ALA A 124 4.04 0.15 8.95
CA ALA A 124 2.61 0.34 9.12
C ALA A 124 1.87 -0.98 8.85
N ARG A 125 0.64 -1.04 9.34
CA ARG A 125 -0.29 -2.13 9.08
C ARG A 125 -1.67 -1.56 8.85
N THR A 126 -2.39 -2.14 7.88
CA THR A 126 -3.78 -1.79 7.61
C THR A 126 -4.63 -3.04 7.50
N VAL A 127 -5.89 -2.94 7.94
CA VAL A 127 -6.87 -4.02 7.82
C VAL A 127 -8.04 -3.53 6.99
N HIS A 128 -8.35 -4.27 5.94
CA HIS A 128 -9.47 -4.02 5.04
C HIS A 128 -10.49 -5.16 5.18
N VAL A 129 -11.77 -4.81 5.27
CA VAL A 129 -12.88 -5.76 5.36
C VAL A 129 -13.80 -5.56 4.18
N ARG A 130 -14.28 -6.65 3.56
CA ARG A 130 -15.34 -6.52 2.58
C ARG A 130 -16.68 -6.32 3.28
N LEU A 131 -17.35 -5.22 2.95
CA LEU A 131 -18.75 -5.02 3.32
C LEU A 131 -19.64 -5.84 2.42
N SER A 132 -20.77 -6.30 2.98
CA SER A 132 -21.87 -6.87 2.19
C SER A 132 -22.47 -5.79 1.27
N PRO A 133 -23.09 -6.17 0.13
CA PRO A 133 -23.69 -5.22 -0.80
C PRO A 133 -24.75 -4.31 -0.17
N ASP A 134 -25.49 -4.80 0.80
CA ASP A 134 -26.47 -4.04 1.58
C ASP A 134 -25.83 -3.17 2.70
N ARG A 135 -24.49 -3.29 2.87
CA ARG A 135 -23.69 -2.61 3.87
C ARG A 135 -24.04 -2.95 5.33
N ASP A 136 -24.76 -4.03 5.54
CA ASP A 136 -25.11 -4.57 6.85
C ASP A 136 -24.23 -5.81 7.16
N GLY A 137 -23.01 -5.53 7.64
CA GLY A 137 -22.04 -6.55 7.98
C GLY A 137 -20.96 -6.81 6.93
N SER A 138 -20.20 -7.86 7.14
CA SER A 138 -19.12 -8.30 6.23
C SER A 138 -19.60 -9.39 5.28
N ALA A 139 -18.89 -9.53 4.17
CA ALA A 139 -19.11 -10.61 3.18
C ALA A 139 -17.78 -11.27 2.82
N PRO A 140 -17.79 -12.54 2.39
CA PRO A 140 -16.58 -13.22 1.92
C PRO A 140 -15.89 -12.44 0.78
N LEU A 141 -14.56 -12.38 0.81
CA LEU A 141 -13.78 -11.77 -0.26
C LEU A 141 -14.04 -12.49 -1.59
N PRO A 142 -14.09 -11.78 -2.73
CA PRO A 142 -14.23 -12.41 -4.02
C PRO A 142 -13.11 -13.43 -4.27
N PRO A 143 -13.39 -14.65 -4.77
CA PRO A 143 -12.36 -15.69 -4.98
C PRO A 143 -11.18 -15.22 -5.84
N ALA A 144 -11.42 -14.41 -6.86
CA ALA A 144 -10.38 -13.86 -7.72
C ALA A 144 -9.46 -12.89 -6.96
N LEU A 145 -10.01 -12.08 -6.02
CA LEU A 145 -9.23 -11.21 -5.16
C LEU A 145 -8.40 -12.02 -4.15
N VAL A 146 -9.00 -13.07 -3.56
CA VAL A 146 -8.27 -13.99 -2.65
C VAL A 146 -7.08 -14.60 -3.36
N ALA A 147 -7.25 -15.12 -4.57
CA ALA A 147 -6.16 -15.71 -5.36
C ALA A 147 -5.06 -14.69 -5.68
N ALA A 148 -5.44 -13.46 -6.05
CA ALA A 148 -4.49 -12.38 -6.32
C ALA A 148 -3.70 -11.97 -5.08
N LEU A 149 -4.37 -11.83 -3.92
CA LEU A 149 -3.73 -11.49 -2.64
C LEU A 149 -2.82 -12.61 -2.13
N GLN A 150 -3.21 -13.88 -2.32
CA GLN A 150 -2.46 -15.05 -1.88
C GLN A 150 -1.06 -15.10 -2.50
N ALA A 151 -0.90 -14.63 -3.72
CA ALA A 151 0.40 -14.57 -4.41
C ALA A 151 1.42 -13.61 -3.75
N TRP A 152 0.94 -12.71 -2.91
CA TRP A 152 1.74 -11.69 -2.21
C TRP A 152 1.81 -11.90 -0.70
N ARG A 153 1.59 -13.14 -0.26
CA ARG A 153 1.78 -13.49 1.15
C ARG A 153 3.20 -13.14 1.60
N TRP A 154 3.26 -12.44 2.68
CA TRP A 154 4.51 -11.95 3.24
C TRP A 154 4.61 -12.39 4.69
N GLU A 155 5.63 -13.14 5.00
CA GLU A 155 5.93 -13.44 6.39
C GLU A 155 6.56 -12.21 7.01
N ASP A 156 5.86 -11.66 8.00
CA ASP A 156 6.40 -10.60 8.82
C ASP A 156 7.55 -11.20 9.64
N GLY A 157 8.71 -11.25 9.04
CA GLY A 157 9.93 -11.48 9.80
C GLY A 157 10.08 -10.29 10.75
N SER A 158 9.40 -10.35 11.90
CA SER A 158 9.73 -9.49 13.03
C SER A 158 11.22 -9.69 13.37
N PRO A 159 11.91 -8.74 13.83
CA PRO A 159 11.66 -7.43 14.39
C PRO A 159 11.93 -6.26 13.47
#